data_8022b1c9f767be4b285ff23ef871a011
#
_entry.id   8022b1c9f767be4b285ff23ef871a011
#
_cell.length_a   1.000
_cell.length_b   1.000
_cell.length_c   1.000
_cell.angle_alpha   90.00
_cell.angle_beta   90.00
_cell.angle_gamma   90.00
#
_symmetry.space_group_name_H-M   'P 1'
#
loop_
_entity.id
_entity.type
_entity.pdbx_description
1 polymer ?
#
loop_
_entity_poly.entity_id
_entity_poly.type
_entity_poly.pdbx_seq_one_letter_code
_entity_poly.pdbx_strand_id
1 'polypeptide(L)'
;MMEELGVIQEMMDAHDFYILDSRIEEIGRALGLEEIGLERDVTELSGGQRTKVLLAKLLLEKPDILLLDEPTNYLDVEHITWLKRYLEEYENAFILISHDIPFLNSVVNLIYHMENKELNRYVGDYDHFQEVYAVKKAQKEAAYNRQQQEISELKDFVARNKALSLIHI
;
A
#
# COMPACT_ATOMS: atom_id res chain seq x y z
N MET A 1 -17.54 43.34 -9.32
CA MET A 1 -17.89 42.62 -10.56
C MET A 1 -16.65 42.26 -11.41
N MET A 2 -15.78 43.21 -11.84
CA MET A 2 -14.55 42.85 -12.60
C MET A 2 -13.51 42.14 -11.74
N GLU A 3 -13.31 42.53 -10.47
CA GLU A 3 -12.41 41.84 -9.54
C GLU A 3 -12.90 40.42 -9.18
N GLU A 4 -14.20 40.25 -9.01
CA GLU A 4 -14.80 38.93 -8.75
C GLU A 4 -14.65 37.99 -9.95
N LEU A 5 -14.77 38.48 -11.16
CA LEU A 5 -14.52 37.73 -12.39
C LEU A 5 -13.05 37.28 -12.49
N GLY A 6 -12.10 38.14 -12.11
CA GLY A 6 -10.68 37.80 -12.07
C GLY A 6 -10.37 36.70 -11.08
N VAL A 7 -10.92 36.77 -9.86
CA VAL A 7 -10.77 35.73 -8.83
C VAL A 7 -11.37 34.39 -9.27
N ILE A 8 -12.56 34.40 -9.90
CA ILE A 8 -13.17 33.18 -10.41
C ILE A 8 -12.31 32.58 -11.52
N GLN A 9 -11.77 33.41 -12.42
CA GLN A 9 -10.92 32.93 -13.51
C GLN A 9 -9.60 32.33 -13.00
N GLU A 10 -8.95 32.97 -12.03
CA GLU A 10 -7.78 32.41 -11.36
C GLU A 10 -8.09 31.08 -10.66
N MET A 11 -9.24 30.94 -10.02
CA MET A 11 -9.69 29.67 -9.44
C MET A 11 -9.92 28.59 -10.49
N MET A 12 -10.54 28.93 -11.60
CA MET A 12 -10.77 27.98 -12.72
C MET A 12 -9.46 27.51 -13.34
N ASP A 13 -8.50 28.41 -13.51
CA ASP A 13 -7.16 28.09 -14.03
C ASP A 13 -6.38 27.23 -13.04
N ALA A 14 -6.43 27.55 -11.74
CA ALA A 14 -5.75 26.83 -10.68
C ALA A 14 -6.28 25.37 -10.49
N HIS A 15 -7.53 25.12 -10.86
CA HIS A 15 -8.16 23.80 -10.78
C HIS A 15 -8.29 23.08 -12.14
N ASP A 16 -7.55 23.53 -13.15
CA ASP A 16 -7.56 22.90 -14.48
C ASP A 16 -8.98 22.74 -15.09
N PHE A 17 -9.89 23.66 -14.76
CA PHE A 17 -11.32 23.55 -15.11
C PHE A 17 -11.57 23.29 -16.59
N TYR A 18 -10.79 23.94 -17.48
CA TYR A 18 -10.99 23.85 -18.94
C TYR A 18 -10.61 22.48 -19.53
N ILE A 19 -9.83 21.68 -18.80
CA ILE A 19 -9.42 20.34 -19.25
C ILE A 19 -10.09 19.23 -18.42
N LEU A 20 -10.96 19.61 -17.47
CA LEU A 20 -11.59 18.66 -16.56
C LEU A 20 -12.40 17.58 -17.28
N ASP A 21 -13.21 17.99 -18.28
CA ASP A 21 -14.02 17.05 -19.07
C ASP A 21 -13.14 16.03 -19.80
N SER A 22 -12.03 16.48 -20.40
CA SER A 22 -11.09 15.60 -21.08
C SER A 22 -10.41 14.63 -20.11
N ARG A 23 -10.08 15.07 -18.89
CA ARG A 23 -9.54 14.19 -17.84
C ARG A 23 -10.57 13.18 -17.35
N ILE A 24 -11.82 13.58 -17.18
CA ILE A 24 -12.92 12.67 -16.80
C ILE A 24 -13.08 11.58 -17.86
N GLU A 25 -13.10 11.95 -19.14
CA GLU A 25 -13.18 10.98 -20.23
C GLU A 25 -11.97 10.05 -20.28
N GLU A 26 -10.75 10.58 -20.12
CA GLU A 26 -9.52 9.80 -20.12
C GLU A 26 -9.51 8.75 -19.00
N ILE A 27 -9.71 9.18 -17.75
CA ILE A 27 -9.73 8.29 -16.59
C ILE A 27 -10.93 7.35 -16.64
N GLY A 28 -12.08 7.85 -17.08
CA GLY A 28 -13.28 7.04 -17.26
C GLY A 28 -13.06 5.89 -18.25
N ARG A 29 -12.47 6.19 -19.41
CA ARG A 29 -12.09 5.18 -20.40
C ARG A 29 -11.08 4.19 -19.85
N ALA A 30 -10.04 4.70 -19.22
CA ALA A 30 -8.96 3.90 -18.65
C ALA A 30 -9.39 2.94 -17.54
N LEU A 31 -10.50 3.20 -16.87
CA LEU A 31 -11.10 2.32 -15.86
C LEU A 31 -12.35 1.56 -16.35
N GLY A 32 -12.68 1.67 -17.65
CA GLY A 32 -13.83 1.00 -18.25
C GLY A 32 -15.18 1.54 -17.80
N LEU A 33 -15.27 2.83 -17.45
CA LEU A 33 -16.51 3.46 -17.02
C LEU A 33 -17.40 3.85 -18.22
N GLU A 34 -16.86 3.91 -19.44
CA GLU A 34 -17.63 4.20 -20.66
C GLU A 34 -18.76 3.17 -20.89
N GLU A 35 -18.48 1.88 -20.61
CA GLU A 35 -19.48 0.80 -20.73
C GLU A 35 -20.64 0.95 -19.74
N ILE A 36 -20.39 1.65 -18.62
CA ILE A 36 -21.39 1.89 -17.58
C ILE A 36 -22.30 3.04 -17.96
N GLY A 37 -21.77 4.04 -18.70
CA GLY A 37 -22.41 5.29 -19.03
C GLY A 37 -22.23 6.34 -17.93
N LEU A 38 -21.61 7.48 -18.28
CA LEU A 38 -21.29 8.57 -17.35
C LEU A 38 -22.52 9.28 -16.78
N GLU A 39 -23.67 9.20 -17.47
CA GLU A 39 -24.94 9.79 -17.04
C GLU A 39 -25.75 8.91 -16.08
N ARG A 40 -25.25 7.70 -15.75
CA ARG A 40 -25.98 6.75 -14.94
C ARG A 40 -25.93 7.11 -13.46
N ASP A 41 -27.06 6.95 -12.75
CA ASP A 41 -27.09 7.19 -11.31
C ASP A 41 -26.22 6.17 -10.54
N VAL A 42 -25.37 6.66 -9.65
CA VAL A 42 -24.44 5.85 -8.85
C VAL A 42 -25.17 4.82 -7.98
N THR A 43 -26.40 5.08 -7.61
CA THR A 43 -27.23 4.16 -6.81
C THR A 43 -27.59 2.88 -7.58
N GLU A 44 -27.61 2.92 -8.90
CA GLU A 44 -27.92 1.77 -9.78
C GLU A 44 -26.69 0.91 -10.09
N LEU A 45 -25.50 1.36 -9.69
CA LEU A 45 -24.25 0.67 -9.98
C LEU A 45 -24.04 -0.54 -9.06
N SER A 46 -23.44 -1.60 -9.61
CA SER A 46 -22.94 -2.73 -8.82
C SER A 46 -21.81 -2.28 -7.87
N GLY A 47 -21.50 -3.08 -6.84
CA GLY A 47 -20.42 -2.78 -5.90
C GLY A 47 -19.07 -2.54 -6.59
N GLY A 48 -18.68 -3.41 -7.54
CA GLY A 48 -17.45 -3.25 -8.31
C GLY A 48 -17.43 -2.00 -9.19
N GLN A 49 -18.57 -1.66 -9.82
CA GLN A 49 -18.69 -0.44 -10.60
C GLN A 49 -18.56 0.83 -9.74
N ARG A 50 -19.16 0.83 -8.54
CA ARG A 50 -18.99 1.93 -7.57
C ARG A 50 -17.55 2.08 -7.14
N THR A 51 -16.84 0.99 -6.91
CA THR A 51 -15.41 1.03 -6.57
C THR A 51 -14.58 1.66 -7.68
N LYS A 52 -14.84 1.32 -8.95
CA LYS A 52 -14.19 1.96 -10.10
C LYS A 52 -14.46 3.47 -10.18
N VAL A 53 -15.71 3.90 -9.96
CA VAL A 53 -16.09 5.32 -9.94
C VAL A 53 -15.39 6.07 -8.79
N LEU A 54 -15.33 5.46 -7.59
CA LEU A 54 -14.60 6.05 -6.46
C LEU A 54 -13.10 6.17 -6.73
N LEU A 55 -12.51 5.16 -7.35
CA LEU A 55 -11.11 5.21 -7.78
C LEU A 55 -10.89 6.33 -8.79
N ALA A 56 -11.73 6.44 -9.83
CA ALA A 56 -11.66 7.50 -10.82
C ALA A 56 -11.72 8.89 -10.15
N LYS A 57 -12.64 9.09 -9.21
CA LYS A 57 -12.77 10.34 -8.45
C LYS A 57 -11.47 10.68 -7.71
N LEU A 58 -10.91 9.72 -6.97
CA LEU A 58 -9.65 9.92 -6.22
C LEU A 58 -8.48 10.29 -7.14
N LEU A 59 -8.38 9.65 -8.30
CA LEU A 59 -7.33 9.92 -9.26
C LEU A 59 -7.49 11.32 -9.92
N LEU A 60 -8.74 11.77 -10.14
CA LEU A 60 -9.03 13.12 -10.61
C LEU A 60 -8.68 14.20 -9.58
N GLU A 61 -8.95 13.95 -8.31
CA GLU A 61 -8.68 14.89 -7.22
C GLU A 61 -7.19 15.11 -6.95
N LYS A 62 -6.32 14.18 -7.35
CA LYS A 62 -4.86 14.22 -7.16
C LYS A 62 -4.43 14.68 -5.76
N PRO A 63 -4.86 14.00 -4.68
CA PRO A 63 -4.53 14.42 -3.31
C PRO A 63 -3.02 14.37 -3.04
N ASP A 64 -2.53 15.12 -2.06
CA ASP A 64 -1.13 15.09 -1.62
C ASP A 64 -0.69 13.72 -1.12
N ILE A 65 -1.63 12.95 -0.54
CA ILE A 65 -1.42 11.56 -0.11
C ILE A 65 -2.59 10.72 -0.58
N LEU A 66 -2.33 9.79 -1.49
CA LEU A 66 -3.31 8.86 -2.02
C LEU A 66 -3.27 7.55 -1.24
N LEU A 67 -4.40 7.15 -0.67
CA LEU A 67 -4.54 5.89 0.08
C LEU A 67 -5.32 4.87 -0.76
N LEU A 68 -4.66 3.77 -1.14
CA LEU A 68 -5.23 2.72 -1.97
C LEU A 68 -5.21 1.38 -1.22
N ASP A 69 -6.40 0.81 -1.02
CA ASP A 69 -6.58 -0.51 -0.45
C ASP A 69 -7.15 -1.45 -1.52
N GLU A 70 -6.32 -2.42 -1.95
CA GLU A 70 -6.64 -3.40 -3.00
C GLU A 70 -7.22 -2.76 -4.29
N PRO A 71 -6.56 -1.74 -4.88
CA PRO A 71 -7.15 -0.99 -6.00
C PRO A 71 -7.27 -1.80 -7.29
N THR A 72 -6.56 -2.93 -7.41
CA THR A 72 -6.63 -3.84 -8.55
C THR A 72 -7.87 -4.73 -8.54
N ASN A 73 -8.58 -4.82 -7.41
CA ASN A 73 -9.82 -5.54 -7.34
C ASN A 73 -10.86 -4.93 -8.31
N TYR A 74 -11.56 -5.80 -9.05
CA TYR A 74 -12.56 -5.42 -10.06
C TYR A 74 -12.00 -4.72 -11.31
N LEU A 75 -10.67 -4.61 -11.45
CA LEU A 75 -10.00 -4.16 -12.66
C LEU A 75 -9.54 -5.36 -13.50
N ASP A 76 -9.66 -5.26 -14.80
CA ASP A 76 -9.04 -6.20 -15.72
C ASP A 76 -7.56 -5.82 -16.01
N VAL A 77 -6.86 -6.67 -16.74
CA VAL A 77 -5.42 -6.52 -17.01
C VAL A 77 -5.07 -5.20 -17.70
N GLU A 78 -5.94 -4.69 -18.55
CA GLU A 78 -5.74 -3.47 -19.30
C GLU A 78 -5.80 -2.25 -18.36
N HIS A 79 -6.83 -2.22 -17.50
CA HIS A 79 -7.02 -1.18 -16.50
C HIS A 79 -5.93 -1.19 -15.42
N ILE A 80 -5.47 -2.39 -15.00
CA ILE A 80 -4.34 -2.53 -14.07
C ILE A 80 -3.06 -1.96 -14.70
N THR A 81 -2.82 -2.26 -15.98
CA THR A 81 -1.64 -1.75 -16.69
C THR A 81 -1.65 -0.23 -16.79
N TRP A 82 -2.82 0.36 -17.01
CA TRP A 82 -2.96 1.82 -17.02
C TRP A 82 -2.76 2.41 -15.62
N LEU A 83 -3.38 1.83 -14.57
CA LEU A 83 -3.24 2.29 -13.18
C LEU A 83 -1.77 2.25 -12.74
N LYS A 84 -1.03 1.22 -13.14
CA LYS A 84 0.41 1.12 -12.91
C LYS A 84 1.14 2.34 -13.45
N ARG A 85 0.95 2.69 -14.73
CA ARG A 85 1.60 3.86 -15.36
C ARG A 85 1.20 5.16 -14.65
N TYR A 86 -0.07 5.29 -14.30
CA TYR A 86 -0.56 6.45 -13.56
C TYR A 86 0.15 6.62 -12.23
N LEU A 87 0.37 5.53 -11.46
CA LEU A 87 1.06 5.58 -10.17
C LEU A 87 2.57 5.77 -10.31
N GLU A 88 3.19 5.26 -11.38
CA GLU A 88 4.61 5.52 -11.70
C GLU A 88 4.88 7.01 -11.98
N GLU A 89 3.90 7.71 -12.56
CA GLU A 89 3.95 9.13 -12.91
C GLU A 89 3.34 10.04 -11.82
N TYR A 90 2.83 9.45 -10.73
CA TYR A 90 2.16 10.21 -9.68
C TYR A 90 3.15 11.09 -8.92
N GLU A 91 2.98 12.39 -8.98
CA GLU A 91 3.91 13.39 -8.43
C GLU A 91 3.92 13.41 -6.90
N ASN A 92 2.79 13.06 -6.28
CA ASN A 92 2.62 13.09 -4.84
C ASN A 92 2.87 11.70 -4.20
N ALA A 93 2.71 11.60 -2.89
CA ALA A 93 2.88 10.34 -2.19
C ALA A 93 1.64 9.44 -2.29
N PHE A 94 1.84 8.12 -2.35
CA PHE A 94 0.76 7.17 -2.19
C PHE A 94 1.12 6.07 -1.20
N ILE A 95 0.10 5.52 -0.54
CA ILE A 95 0.20 4.32 0.29
C ILE A 95 -0.70 3.27 -0.33
N LEU A 96 -0.11 2.12 -0.63
CA LEU A 96 -0.76 1.02 -1.34
C LEU A 96 -0.77 -0.23 -0.46
N ILE A 97 -1.95 -0.83 -0.31
CA ILE A 97 -2.13 -2.18 0.22
C ILE A 97 -2.60 -3.05 -0.93
N SER A 98 -1.89 -4.14 -1.22
CA SER A 98 -2.27 -5.09 -2.27
C SER A 98 -1.67 -6.47 -2.02
N HIS A 99 -2.35 -7.50 -2.50
CA HIS A 99 -1.85 -8.87 -2.59
C HIS A 99 -1.35 -9.23 -4.01
N ASP A 100 -1.48 -8.31 -4.96
CA ASP A 100 -0.95 -8.45 -6.33
C ASP A 100 0.54 -8.12 -6.34
N ILE A 101 1.38 -9.15 -6.17
CA ILE A 101 2.84 -8.99 -6.09
C ILE A 101 3.45 -8.37 -7.35
N PRO A 102 3.10 -8.80 -8.58
CA PRO A 102 3.56 -8.15 -9.80
C PRO A 102 3.25 -6.65 -9.85
N PHE A 103 2.06 -6.25 -9.41
CA PHE A 103 1.66 -4.85 -9.34
C PHE A 103 2.49 -4.09 -8.29
N LEU A 104 2.63 -4.63 -7.07
CA LEU A 104 3.47 -4.04 -6.03
C LEU A 104 4.91 -3.80 -6.50
N ASN A 105 5.56 -4.84 -7.06
CA ASN A 105 6.94 -4.74 -7.54
C ASN A 105 7.15 -3.67 -8.61
N SER A 106 6.09 -3.31 -9.33
CA SER A 106 6.19 -2.32 -10.40
C SER A 106 6.06 -0.87 -9.92
N VAL A 107 5.35 -0.61 -8.81
CA VAL A 107 5.00 0.76 -8.43
C VAL A 107 5.57 1.19 -7.08
N VAL A 108 5.99 0.25 -6.21
CA VAL A 108 6.49 0.60 -4.87
C VAL A 108 8.01 0.63 -4.81
N ASN A 109 8.55 1.55 -4.03
CA ASN A 109 9.98 1.68 -3.73
C ASN A 109 10.28 1.62 -2.23
N LEU A 110 9.25 1.45 -1.42
CA LEU A 110 9.33 1.44 0.03
C LEU A 110 8.23 0.54 0.59
N ILE A 111 8.60 -0.37 1.49
CA ILE A 111 7.65 -1.28 2.13
C ILE A 111 7.68 -1.08 3.64
N TYR A 112 6.50 -1.01 4.22
CA TYR A 112 6.29 -1.08 5.65
C TYR A 112 5.63 -2.41 6.00
N HIS A 113 6.38 -3.26 6.69
CA HIS A 113 5.91 -4.55 7.17
C HIS A 113 5.50 -4.46 8.65
N MET A 114 4.26 -4.80 8.93
CA MET A 114 3.72 -4.81 10.29
C MET A 114 3.83 -6.23 10.88
N GLU A 115 4.66 -6.38 11.91
CA GLU A 115 4.83 -7.64 12.64
C GLU A 115 4.97 -7.37 14.14
N ASN A 116 4.31 -8.18 14.98
CA ASN A 116 4.38 -8.07 16.46
C ASN A 116 4.06 -6.66 17.00
N LYS A 117 3.14 -5.92 16.38
CA LYS A 117 2.76 -4.54 16.72
C LYS A 117 3.85 -3.50 16.42
N GLU A 118 4.87 -3.87 15.67
CA GLU A 118 5.94 -2.99 15.21
C GLU A 118 5.82 -2.79 13.70
N LEU A 119 6.16 -1.59 13.25
CA LEU A 119 6.17 -1.21 11.84
C LEU A 119 7.62 -1.13 11.37
N ASN A 120 8.04 -2.08 10.54
CA ASN A 120 9.39 -2.19 10.03
C ASN A 120 9.49 -1.65 8.61
N ARG A 121 10.44 -0.74 8.37
CA ARG A 121 10.67 -0.10 7.08
C ARG A 121 11.72 -0.85 6.27
N TYR A 122 11.41 -1.13 4.99
CA TYR A 122 12.31 -1.74 4.01
C TYR A 122 12.32 -0.88 2.74
N VAL A 123 13.51 -0.50 2.27
CA VAL A 123 13.67 0.25 1.03
C VAL A 123 13.82 -0.74 -0.12
N GLY A 124 13.09 -0.52 -1.19
CA GLY A 124 13.04 -1.38 -2.37
C GLY A 124 11.64 -1.89 -2.67
N ASP A 125 11.56 -2.79 -3.63
CA ASP A 125 10.34 -3.48 -4.02
C ASP A 125 10.01 -4.66 -3.10
N TYR A 126 8.95 -5.39 -3.42
CA TYR A 126 8.49 -6.52 -2.60
C TYR A 126 9.47 -7.70 -2.64
N ASP A 127 10.12 -7.98 -3.76
CA ASP A 127 11.06 -9.08 -3.87
C ASP A 127 12.30 -8.84 -3.02
N HIS A 128 12.84 -7.62 -3.06
CA HIS A 128 13.94 -7.23 -2.19
C HIS A 128 13.56 -7.28 -0.70
N PHE A 129 12.34 -6.83 -0.36
CA PHE A 129 11.82 -6.97 1.01
C PHE A 129 11.82 -8.43 1.45
N GLN A 130 11.34 -9.37 0.61
CA GLN A 130 11.28 -10.79 0.95
C GLN A 130 12.66 -11.36 1.24
N GLU A 131 13.67 -11.02 0.43
CA GLU A 131 15.05 -11.47 0.64
C GLU A 131 15.60 -10.98 1.98
N VAL A 132 15.50 -9.69 2.25
CA VAL A 132 15.99 -9.08 3.50
C VAL A 132 15.23 -9.61 4.71
N TYR A 133 13.92 -9.77 4.61
CA TYR A 133 13.09 -10.31 5.67
C TYR A 133 13.43 -11.76 6.00
N ALA A 134 13.64 -12.61 4.99
CA ALA A 134 14.04 -14.01 5.19
C ALA A 134 15.37 -14.12 5.96
N VAL A 135 16.37 -13.30 5.61
CA VAL A 135 17.65 -13.26 6.32
C VAL A 135 17.47 -12.83 7.79
N LYS A 136 16.73 -11.74 8.02
CA LYS A 136 16.46 -11.25 9.39
C LYS A 136 15.71 -12.29 10.22
N LYS A 137 14.72 -12.95 9.65
CA LYS A 137 13.96 -14.02 10.32
C LYS A 137 14.85 -15.18 10.71
N ALA A 138 15.69 -15.67 9.79
CA ALA A 138 16.64 -16.75 10.08
C ALA A 138 17.63 -16.37 11.19
N GLN A 139 18.13 -15.13 11.21
CA GLN A 139 19.02 -14.64 12.28
C GLN A 139 18.30 -14.59 13.64
N LYS A 140 17.04 -14.15 13.66
CA LYS A 140 16.22 -14.07 14.87
C LYS A 140 15.92 -15.46 15.45
N GLU A 141 15.59 -16.42 14.58
CA GLU A 141 15.39 -17.82 14.96
C GLU A 141 16.68 -18.47 15.49
N ALA A 142 17.82 -18.23 14.85
CA ALA A 142 19.10 -18.73 15.33
C ALA A 142 19.50 -18.14 16.69
N ALA A 143 19.27 -16.84 16.88
CA ALA A 143 19.51 -16.18 18.18
C ALA A 143 18.58 -16.73 19.27
N TYR A 144 17.31 -16.92 18.96
CA TYR A 144 16.35 -17.52 19.89
C TYR A 144 16.76 -18.95 20.31
N ASN A 145 17.14 -19.78 19.34
CA ASN A 145 17.57 -21.15 19.60
C ASN A 145 18.82 -21.21 20.50
N ARG A 146 19.80 -20.31 20.27
CA ARG A 146 20.99 -20.18 21.14
C ARG A 146 20.61 -19.80 22.56
N GLN A 147 19.73 -18.83 22.74
CA GLN A 147 19.23 -18.40 24.04
C GLN A 147 18.50 -19.55 24.77
N GLN A 148 17.68 -20.33 24.08
CA GLN A 148 16.97 -21.46 24.64
C GLN A 148 17.96 -22.56 25.10
N GLN A 149 19.00 -22.82 24.32
CA GLN A 149 20.05 -23.75 24.68
C GLN A 149 20.80 -23.28 25.95
N GLU A 150 21.22 -22.04 25.98
CA GLU A 150 21.91 -21.44 27.13
C GLU A 150 21.04 -21.48 28.41
N ILE A 151 19.75 -21.17 28.28
CA ILE A 151 18.78 -21.28 29.40
C ILE A 151 18.67 -22.73 29.88
N SER A 152 18.65 -23.71 28.97
CA SER A 152 18.59 -25.11 29.31
C SER A 152 19.85 -25.56 30.09
N GLU A 153 21.04 -25.19 29.59
CA GLU A 153 22.32 -25.50 30.24
C GLU A 153 22.42 -24.87 31.64
N LEU A 154 21.99 -23.62 31.78
CA LEU A 154 21.94 -22.93 33.08
C LEU A 154 20.95 -23.60 34.05
N LYS A 155 19.78 -24.03 33.60
CA LYS A 155 18.82 -24.77 34.41
C LYS A 155 19.40 -26.09 34.91
N ASP A 156 20.08 -26.82 34.04
CA ASP A 156 20.73 -28.10 34.40
C ASP A 156 21.90 -27.88 35.38
N PHE A 157 22.67 -26.81 35.20
CA PHE A 157 23.72 -26.40 36.12
C PHE A 157 23.15 -26.08 37.52
N VAL A 158 22.10 -25.29 37.61
CA VAL A 158 21.43 -24.93 38.87
C VAL A 158 20.86 -26.19 39.55
N ALA A 159 20.21 -27.09 38.78
CA ALA A 159 19.65 -28.32 39.31
C ALA A 159 20.74 -29.23 39.93
N ARG A 160 21.89 -29.39 39.27
CA ARG A 160 23.02 -30.15 39.76
C ARG A 160 23.63 -29.54 41.02
N ASN A 161 23.83 -28.22 41.07
CA ASN A 161 24.40 -27.55 42.24
C ASN A 161 23.45 -27.48 43.44
N LYS A 162 22.13 -27.42 43.20
CA LYS A 162 21.14 -27.50 44.28
C LYS A 162 21.14 -28.86 44.97
N ALA A 163 21.36 -29.94 44.23
CA ALA A 163 21.52 -31.27 44.77
C ALA A 163 22.81 -31.40 45.62
N LEU A 164 23.91 -30.76 45.21
CA LEU A 164 25.17 -30.74 45.95
C LEU A 164 25.09 -29.92 47.25
N SER A 165 24.35 -28.81 47.26
CA SER A 165 24.13 -27.99 48.47
C SER A 165 23.31 -28.68 49.56
N LEU A 166 22.49 -29.67 49.20
CA LEU A 166 21.71 -30.48 50.17
C LEU A 166 22.52 -31.62 50.83
N ILE A 167 23.73 -31.91 50.33
CA ILE A 167 24.61 -32.98 50.88
C ILE A 167 25.59 -32.45 51.94
N HIS A 168 25.69 -31.13 52.09
CA HIS A 168 26.61 -30.48 53.00
C HIS A 168 25.96 -29.93 54.32
N ILE A 169 24.82 -30.43 54.73
CA ILE A 169 24.24 -30.10 56.06
C ILE A 169 24.27 -31.31 56.94
#